data_84b9af1bc41add051c12e93cfb71296a
#
_entry.id   84b9af1bc41add051c12e93cfb71296a
#
_cell.length_a   1.000
_cell.length_b   1.000
_cell.length_c   1.000
_cell.angle_alpha   90.00
_cell.angle_beta   90.00
_cell.angle_gamma   90.00
#
_symmetry.space_group_name_H-M   'P 1'
#
loop_
_entity.id
_entity.type
_entity.pdbx_description
1 polymer ?
#
loop_
_entity_poly.entity_id
_entity_poly.type
_entity_poly.pdbx_seq_one_letter_code
_entity_poly.pdbx_strand_id
1 'polypeptide(L)'
;MSLIVIIDGHTHRYADEVIADPVKFALSQKESHWLKLVTPTQGKGLQGWSDRKEMLSQMKTDGVDRAILQGWYWENPTSCVLQNEWHAKWIRQDPQNFIGFVSIHPSIKDPLDELKRRQDQGFSGIGECHPWVQGSTLRDEIWMQCMHFAERAGWPVTFHVTEPVGHDYPGRVSTPFDDFLWLAQEIPTLKIILAHAGGLFPFYELNPKVRPDLQNVFYDLAACPLLYEPQVYRQLIDVVGYEKIIWGTDYPLRIMPKTQEKPDFASFKNLLHNEAKLSSKEASAIFGGNILSILP
;
A
#
# COMPACT_ATOMS: atom_id res chain seq x y z
N MET A 1 -26.19 -4.55 -16.16
CA MET A 1 -24.92 -3.90 -15.81
C MET A 1 -24.41 -4.59 -14.56
N SER A 2 -23.26 -5.25 -14.62
CA SER A 2 -22.59 -5.76 -13.42
C SER A 2 -22.23 -4.56 -12.55
N LEU A 3 -22.60 -4.58 -11.28
CA LEU A 3 -22.18 -3.57 -10.31
C LEU A 3 -20.65 -3.58 -10.26
N ILE A 4 -20.03 -2.46 -10.55
CA ILE A 4 -18.58 -2.29 -10.41
C ILE A 4 -18.30 -2.23 -8.91
N VAL A 5 -17.52 -3.17 -8.39
CA VAL A 5 -17.05 -3.13 -6.99
C VAL A 5 -15.87 -2.16 -6.93
N ILE A 6 -15.96 -1.14 -6.10
CA ILE A 6 -14.91 -0.14 -5.89
C ILE A 6 -14.09 -0.52 -4.66
N ILE A 7 -12.81 -0.76 -4.86
CA ILE A 7 -11.88 -1.15 -3.78
C ILE A 7 -10.70 -0.20 -3.75
N ASP A 8 -10.48 0.44 -2.61
CA ASP A 8 -9.23 1.13 -2.36
C ASP A 8 -8.14 0.11 -2.02
N GLY A 9 -7.15 -0.01 -2.90
CA GLY A 9 -6.06 -0.98 -2.79
C GLY A 9 -4.99 -0.60 -1.76
N HIS A 10 -5.04 0.61 -1.19
CA HIS A 10 -3.99 1.08 -0.29
C HIS A 10 -4.53 2.10 0.73
N THR A 11 -4.78 1.63 1.93
CA THR A 11 -5.18 2.49 3.06
C THR A 11 -4.43 2.11 4.32
N HIS A 12 -4.19 3.07 5.19
CA HIS A 12 -3.62 2.85 6.52
C HIS A 12 -4.64 3.21 7.58
N ARG A 13 -4.74 2.39 8.61
CA ARG A 13 -5.57 2.69 9.75
C ARG A 13 -4.84 2.40 11.05
N TYR A 14 -4.95 3.33 11.97
CA TYR A 14 -4.33 3.25 13.29
C TYR A 14 -5.39 3.01 14.38
N ALA A 15 -4.98 2.43 15.50
CA ALA A 15 -5.85 2.27 16.66
C ALA A 15 -6.18 3.63 17.30
N ASP A 16 -7.29 3.68 18.05
CA ASP A 16 -7.76 4.92 18.66
C ASP A 16 -6.72 5.53 19.62
N GLU A 17 -5.93 4.68 20.29
CA GLU A 17 -4.81 5.10 21.17
C GLU A 17 -3.67 5.79 20.41
N VAL A 18 -3.40 5.35 19.17
CA VAL A 18 -2.40 5.99 18.28
C VAL A 18 -2.93 7.33 17.78
N ILE A 19 -4.21 7.37 17.40
CA ILE A 19 -4.88 8.60 16.93
C ILE A 19 -4.93 9.65 18.03
N ALA A 20 -5.19 9.24 19.28
CA ALA A 20 -5.30 10.14 20.42
C ALA A 20 -3.97 10.83 20.78
N ASP A 21 -2.84 10.12 20.68
CA ASP A 21 -1.51 10.66 20.96
C ASP A 21 -0.42 9.92 20.17
N PRO A 22 -0.23 10.26 18.87
CA PRO A 22 0.75 9.61 18.01
C PRO A 22 2.19 9.77 18.50
N VAL A 23 2.51 10.90 19.15
CA VAL A 23 3.85 11.15 19.69
C VAL A 23 4.15 10.21 20.84
N LYS A 24 3.22 10.09 21.79
CA LYS A 24 3.37 9.18 22.94
C LYS A 24 3.50 7.73 22.48
N PHE A 25 2.67 7.31 21.52
CA PHE A 25 2.74 5.97 20.93
C PHE A 25 4.13 5.74 20.34
N ALA A 26 4.58 6.60 19.43
CA ALA A 26 5.86 6.47 18.75
C ALA A 26 7.04 6.40 19.72
N LEU A 27 7.07 7.26 20.72
CA LEU A 27 8.12 7.26 21.75
C LEU A 27 8.10 5.97 22.59
N SER A 28 6.92 5.48 22.98
CA SER A 28 6.78 4.27 23.77
C SER A 28 7.18 3.01 22.99
N GLN A 29 6.92 2.97 21.69
CA GLN A 29 7.24 1.86 20.81
C GLN A 29 8.59 2.02 20.11
N LYS A 30 9.28 3.15 20.26
CA LYS A 30 10.55 3.49 19.59
C LYS A 30 10.41 3.57 18.05
N GLU A 31 9.30 4.09 17.56
CA GLU A 31 8.98 4.27 16.14
C GLU A 31 9.42 5.66 15.66
N SER A 32 10.72 5.89 15.62
CA SER A 32 11.31 7.20 15.32
C SER A 32 11.15 7.59 13.84
N HIS A 33 11.18 6.62 12.94
CA HIS A 33 10.99 6.84 11.52
C HIS A 33 9.54 7.26 11.24
N TRP A 34 8.57 6.48 11.72
CA TRP A 34 7.14 6.79 11.57
C TRP A 34 6.80 8.17 12.14
N LEU A 35 7.35 8.51 13.32
CA LEU A 35 7.11 9.80 13.95
C LEU A 35 7.54 10.99 13.06
N LYS A 36 8.68 10.86 12.35
CA LYS A 36 9.16 11.90 11.42
C LYS A 36 8.20 12.13 10.26
N LEU A 37 7.51 11.09 9.80
CA LEU A 37 6.57 11.17 8.68
C LEU A 37 5.24 11.79 9.10
N VAL A 38 4.69 11.37 10.25
CA VAL A 38 3.34 11.79 10.68
C VAL A 38 3.32 13.12 11.43
N THR A 39 4.46 13.55 11.99
CA THR A 39 4.60 14.83 12.72
C THR A 39 5.77 15.64 12.18
N PRO A 40 5.69 16.16 10.95
CA PRO A 40 6.78 16.95 10.38
C PRO A 40 7.00 18.24 11.22
N THR A 41 8.27 18.59 11.41
CA THR A 41 8.67 19.77 12.20
C THR A 41 8.41 21.09 11.47
N GLN A 42 8.15 21.06 10.16
CA GLN A 42 7.85 22.22 9.34
C GLN A 42 6.61 21.97 8.46
N GLY A 43 5.76 22.99 8.33
CA GLY A 43 4.55 22.93 7.52
C GLY A 43 3.35 22.26 8.19
N LYS A 44 2.25 22.14 7.45
CA LYS A 44 1.07 21.38 7.89
C LYS A 44 1.31 19.91 7.56
N GLY A 45 1.22 19.03 8.55
CA GLY A 45 1.29 17.59 8.33
C GLY A 45 0.24 17.13 7.30
N LEU A 46 0.62 16.17 6.47
CA LEU A 46 -0.29 15.54 5.50
C LEU A 46 -1.11 14.43 6.15
N GLN A 47 -0.62 13.88 7.27
CA GLN A 47 -1.30 12.83 8.01
C GLN A 47 -2.67 13.31 8.50
N GLY A 48 -3.71 12.63 8.06
CA GLY A 48 -5.03 12.68 8.65
C GLY A 48 -5.22 11.55 9.64
N TRP A 49 -6.24 11.67 10.47
CA TRP A 49 -6.61 10.66 11.44
C TRP A 49 -8.07 10.31 11.27
N SER A 50 -8.38 9.04 11.32
CA SER A 50 -9.75 8.56 11.17
C SER A 50 -9.95 7.28 11.98
N ASP A 51 -10.97 7.26 12.79
CA ASP A 51 -11.38 6.04 13.46
C ASP A 51 -12.16 5.10 12.49
N ARG A 52 -12.49 3.89 12.95
CA ARG A 52 -13.19 2.90 12.13
C ARG A 52 -14.55 3.41 11.63
N LYS A 53 -15.28 4.10 12.49
CA LYS A 53 -16.64 4.60 12.17
C LYS A 53 -16.58 5.72 11.14
N GLU A 54 -15.63 6.62 11.29
CA GLU A 54 -15.40 7.70 10.34
C GLU A 54 -14.97 7.15 8.98
N MET A 55 -14.04 6.20 8.93
CA MET A 55 -13.60 5.58 7.68
C MET A 55 -14.77 4.89 6.97
N LEU A 56 -15.57 4.08 7.65
CA LEU A 56 -16.75 3.43 7.07
C LEU A 56 -17.79 4.44 6.57
N SER A 57 -17.99 5.53 7.30
CA SER A 57 -18.88 6.62 6.88
C SER A 57 -18.36 7.31 5.62
N GLN A 58 -17.06 7.58 5.55
CA GLN A 58 -16.43 8.19 4.37
C GLN A 58 -16.47 7.26 3.16
N MET A 59 -16.13 5.97 3.33
CA MET A 59 -16.26 4.97 2.28
C MET A 59 -17.68 4.94 1.70
N LYS A 60 -18.69 4.90 2.57
CA LYS A 60 -20.10 4.92 2.13
C LYS A 60 -20.45 6.20 1.37
N THR A 61 -20.00 7.36 1.83
CA THR A 61 -20.25 8.66 1.19
C THR A 61 -19.63 8.72 -0.21
N ASP A 62 -18.42 8.18 -0.36
CA ASP A 62 -17.62 8.24 -1.59
C ASP A 62 -17.84 7.05 -2.53
N GLY A 63 -18.72 6.10 -2.14
CA GLY A 63 -19.05 4.93 -2.93
C GLY A 63 -17.86 3.98 -3.06
N VAL A 64 -17.15 3.72 -1.96
CA VAL A 64 -16.09 2.71 -1.85
C VAL A 64 -16.66 1.52 -1.09
N ASP A 65 -16.65 0.35 -1.71
CA ASP A 65 -17.23 -0.87 -1.16
C ASP A 65 -16.29 -1.54 -0.16
N ARG A 66 -14.98 -1.58 -0.49
CA ARG A 66 -13.96 -2.24 0.32
C ARG A 66 -12.66 -1.42 0.35
N ALA A 67 -11.87 -1.62 1.39
CA ALA A 67 -10.53 -1.05 1.51
C ALA A 67 -9.53 -2.11 1.99
N ILE A 68 -8.33 -2.09 1.40
CA ILE A 68 -7.21 -2.90 1.90
C ILE A 68 -6.54 -2.12 3.02
N LEU A 69 -6.52 -2.71 4.20
CA LEU A 69 -5.76 -2.20 5.34
C LEU A 69 -4.33 -2.68 5.21
N GLN A 70 -3.46 -1.81 4.68
CA GLN A 70 -2.02 -2.08 4.61
C GLN A 70 -1.43 -2.04 6.02
N GLY A 71 -0.58 -3.03 6.34
CA GLY A 71 0.29 -2.93 7.50
C GLY A 71 1.32 -1.82 7.31
N TRP A 72 1.82 -1.25 8.39
CA TRP A 72 2.94 -0.32 8.33
C TRP A 72 4.27 -1.07 8.53
N TYR A 73 5.33 -0.57 7.95
CA TYR A 73 6.69 -1.08 8.07
C TYR A 73 7.38 -0.55 9.34
N TRP A 74 6.84 -0.92 10.52
CA TRP A 74 7.36 -0.49 11.81
C TRP A 74 8.82 -0.86 12.03
N GLU A 75 9.59 0.02 12.70
CA GLU A 75 10.98 -0.24 13.11
C GLU A 75 11.05 -1.33 14.19
N ASN A 76 9.98 -1.48 14.99
CA ASN A 76 9.91 -2.44 16.08
C ASN A 76 9.01 -3.64 15.72
N PRO A 77 9.52 -4.89 15.79
CA PRO A 77 8.73 -6.08 15.49
C PRO A 77 7.45 -6.21 16.33
N THR A 78 7.45 -5.69 17.57
CA THR A 78 6.24 -5.73 18.42
C THR A 78 5.13 -4.82 17.89
N SER A 79 5.45 -3.70 17.26
CA SER A 79 4.48 -2.80 16.65
C SER A 79 3.82 -3.44 15.42
N CYS A 80 4.57 -4.23 14.63
CA CYS A 80 4.00 -5.01 13.53
C CYS A 80 2.94 -6.00 14.05
N VAL A 81 3.29 -6.77 15.07
CA VAL A 81 2.35 -7.74 15.68
C VAL A 81 1.13 -7.03 16.26
N LEU A 82 1.33 -5.91 16.94
CA LEU A 82 0.25 -5.11 17.53
C LEU A 82 -0.72 -4.59 16.44
N GLN A 83 -0.19 -4.06 15.34
CA GLN A 83 -1.02 -3.61 14.22
C GLN A 83 -1.82 -4.77 13.61
N ASN A 84 -1.20 -5.93 13.45
CA ASN A 84 -1.90 -7.12 12.97
C ASN A 84 -3.07 -7.52 13.88
N GLU A 85 -2.94 -7.39 15.21
CA GLU A 85 -4.05 -7.61 16.13
C GLU A 85 -5.19 -6.60 15.92
N TRP A 86 -4.86 -5.32 15.72
CA TRP A 86 -5.87 -4.31 15.41
C TRP A 86 -6.59 -4.63 14.11
N HIS A 87 -5.86 -4.95 13.04
CA HIS A 87 -6.45 -5.32 11.75
C HIS A 87 -7.34 -6.55 11.86
N ALA A 88 -6.89 -7.61 12.55
CA ALA A 88 -7.68 -8.83 12.77
C ALA A 88 -9.03 -8.53 13.48
N LYS A 89 -9.02 -7.60 14.43
CA LYS A 89 -10.25 -7.15 15.10
C LYS A 89 -11.22 -6.48 14.12
N TRP A 90 -10.71 -5.59 13.25
CA TRP A 90 -11.56 -4.84 12.31
C TRP A 90 -12.08 -5.71 11.17
N ILE A 91 -11.24 -6.59 10.62
CA ILE A 91 -11.66 -7.57 9.61
C ILE A 91 -12.80 -8.45 10.14
N ARG A 92 -12.72 -8.91 11.40
CA ARG A 92 -13.81 -9.68 12.01
C ARG A 92 -15.09 -8.87 12.23
N GLN A 93 -14.96 -7.57 12.51
CA GLN A 93 -16.13 -6.69 12.73
C GLN A 93 -16.83 -6.33 11.43
N ASP A 94 -16.07 -6.09 10.35
CA ASP A 94 -16.60 -5.64 9.06
C ASP A 94 -15.93 -6.40 7.88
N PRO A 95 -16.13 -7.72 7.80
CA PRO A 95 -15.46 -8.55 6.79
C PRO A 95 -15.86 -8.23 5.35
N GLN A 96 -17.01 -7.57 5.17
CA GLN A 96 -17.47 -7.11 3.85
C GLN A 96 -16.77 -5.81 3.40
N ASN A 97 -16.19 -5.03 4.32
CA ASN A 97 -15.61 -3.72 4.00
C ASN A 97 -14.08 -3.73 4.04
N PHE A 98 -13.46 -4.59 4.85
CA PHE A 98 -12.01 -4.58 5.04
C PHE A 98 -11.34 -5.88 4.59
N ILE A 99 -10.19 -5.70 3.93
CA ILE A 99 -9.26 -6.76 3.57
C ILE A 99 -7.95 -6.44 4.29
N GLY A 100 -7.39 -7.39 5.04
CA GLY A 100 -6.15 -7.15 5.80
C GLY A 100 -4.92 -7.63 5.06
N PHE A 101 -3.89 -6.78 5.04
CA PHE A 101 -2.53 -7.14 4.71
C PHE A 101 -1.67 -7.13 5.97
N VAL A 102 -0.76 -8.08 6.06
CA VAL A 102 0.05 -8.32 7.26
C VAL A 102 1.23 -7.35 7.31
N SER A 103 1.37 -6.63 8.43
CA SER A 103 2.63 -5.97 8.77
C SER A 103 3.64 -7.03 9.24
N ILE A 104 4.81 -7.08 8.63
CA ILE A 104 5.87 -8.04 8.96
C ILE A 104 7.18 -7.34 9.25
N HIS A 105 7.98 -7.93 10.14
CA HIS A 105 9.34 -7.48 10.45
C HIS A 105 10.27 -8.71 10.51
N PRO A 106 11.47 -8.66 9.93
CA PRO A 106 12.38 -9.81 9.88
C PRO A 106 12.83 -10.29 11.27
N SER A 107 12.79 -9.44 12.27
CA SER A 107 13.15 -9.79 13.66
C SER A 107 11.98 -10.26 14.53
N ILE A 108 10.79 -10.50 13.96
CA ILE A 108 9.74 -11.24 14.67
C ILE A 108 10.27 -12.64 14.97
N LYS A 109 10.04 -13.13 16.19
CA LYS A 109 10.62 -14.40 16.65
C LYS A 109 10.35 -15.56 15.69
N ASP A 110 9.12 -15.66 15.20
CA ASP A 110 8.69 -16.70 14.26
C ASP A 110 7.79 -16.03 13.19
N PRO A 111 8.39 -15.35 12.18
CA PRO A 111 7.61 -14.57 11.23
C PRO A 111 6.70 -15.42 10.33
N LEU A 112 7.08 -16.67 10.03
CA LEU A 112 6.22 -17.58 9.26
C LEU A 112 5.02 -18.06 10.06
N ASP A 113 5.17 -18.29 11.36
CA ASP A 113 4.05 -18.61 12.26
C ASP A 113 3.11 -17.41 12.42
N GLU A 114 3.66 -16.17 12.45
CA GLU A 114 2.85 -14.95 12.41
C GLU A 114 2.03 -14.89 11.12
N LEU A 115 2.64 -15.10 9.94
CA LEU A 115 1.94 -15.10 8.67
C LEU A 115 0.83 -16.16 8.63
N LYS A 116 1.12 -17.39 9.08
CA LYS A 116 0.12 -18.46 9.15
C LYS A 116 -1.03 -18.11 10.07
N ARG A 117 -0.74 -17.57 11.27
CA ARG A 117 -1.76 -17.11 12.21
C ARG A 117 -2.68 -16.05 11.58
N ARG A 118 -2.11 -15.11 10.80
CA ARG A 118 -2.90 -14.08 10.12
C ARG A 118 -3.72 -14.66 8.96
N GLN A 119 -3.20 -15.65 8.25
CA GLN A 119 -3.95 -16.39 7.25
C GLN A 119 -5.21 -17.03 7.86
N ASP A 120 -5.07 -17.69 9.00
CA ASP A 120 -6.19 -18.29 9.74
C ASP A 120 -7.21 -17.24 10.22
N GLN A 121 -6.80 -15.98 10.33
CA GLN A 121 -7.66 -14.84 10.72
C GLN A 121 -8.26 -14.08 9.54
N GLY A 122 -8.03 -14.53 8.28
CA GLY A 122 -8.65 -13.97 7.09
C GLY A 122 -7.87 -12.84 6.43
N PHE A 123 -6.57 -12.69 6.74
CA PHE A 123 -5.70 -11.80 5.96
C PHE A 123 -5.44 -12.40 4.58
N SER A 124 -5.15 -11.53 3.60
CA SER A 124 -5.08 -11.88 2.18
C SER A 124 -3.87 -11.30 1.45
N GLY A 125 -2.86 -10.84 2.17
CA GLY A 125 -1.63 -10.28 1.59
C GLY A 125 -0.63 -9.86 2.66
N ILE A 126 0.54 -9.42 2.22
CA ILE A 126 1.58 -8.82 3.06
C ILE A 126 1.81 -7.38 2.59
N GLY A 127 1.96 -6.43 3.48
CA GLY A 127 2.29 -5.05 3.15
C GLY A 127 1.58 -4.02 4.03
N GLU A 128 2.05 -2.82 3.99
CA GLU A 128 3.10 -2.29 3.13
C GLU A 128 4.48 -2.65 3.70
N CYS A 129 5.38 -3.14 2.86
CA CYS A 129 6.72 -3.57 3.26
C CYS A 129 7.77 -2.51 2.91
N HIS A 130 8.71 -2.27 3.81
CA HIS A 130 9.88 -1.43 3.57
C HIS A 130 11.09 -1.97 4.33
N PRO A 131 11.73 -3.06 3.85
CA PRO A 131 12.84 -3.72 4.56
C PRO A 131 13.96 -2.80 5.00
N TRP A 132 14.29 -1.82 4.17
CA TRP A 132 15.40 -0.89 4.44
C TRP A 132 15.13 0.05 5.64
N VAL A 133 13.88 0.39 5.94
CA VAL A 133 13.51 1.10 7.18
C VAL A 133 13.70 0.18 8.39
N GLN A 134 13.47 -1.12 8.20
CA GLN A 134 13.58 -2.14 9.24
C GLN A 134 15.01 -2.67 9.42
N GLY A 135 16.01 -2.02 8.78
CA GLY A 135 17.41 -2.41 8.89
C GLY A 135 17.78 -3.73 8.20
N SER A 136 17.02 -4.10 7.16
CA SER A 136 17.13 -5.35 6.42
C SER A 136 17.13 -5.09 4.91
N THR A 137 17.17 -6.12 4.08
CA THR A 137 17.04 -6.04 2.63
C THR A 137 16.11 -7.12 2.09
N LEU A 138 15.62 -6.96 0.87
CA LEU A 138 14.80 -8.00 0.23
C LEU A 138 15.55 -9.32 0.04
N ARG A 139 16.88 -9.28 0.00
CA ARG A 139 17.75 -10.46 -0.22
C ARG A 139 18.03 -11.25 1.05
N ASP A 140 17.61 -10.75 2.22
CA ASP A 140 17.78 -11.47 3.47
C ASP A 140 16.92 -12.73 3.49
N GLU A 141 17.48 -13.84 3.96
CA GLU A 141 16.84 -15.16 3.95
C GLU A 141 15.42 -15.14 4.54
N ILE A 142 15.24 -14.42 5.63
CA ILE A 142 13.93 -14.35 6.30
C ILE A 142 12.87 -13.65 5.44
N TRP A 143 13.25 -12.59 4.70
CA TRP A 143 12.37 -11.94 3.74
C TRP A 143 12.00 -12.89 2.60
N MET A 144 12.97 -13.64 2.06
CA MET A 144 12.71 -14.62 1.02
C MET A 144 11.77 -15.73 1.49
N GLN A 145 11.91 -16.20 2.73
CA GLN A 145 10.98 -17.17 3.32
C GLN A 145 9.55 -16.60 3.41
N CYS A 146 9.40 -15.33 3.79
CA CYS A 146 8.10 -14.65 3.79
C CYS A 146 7.52 -14.50 2.37
N MET A 147 8.34 -14.17 1.37
CA MET A 147 7.92 -14.07 -0.03
C MET A 147 7.45 -15.43 -0.57
N HIS A 148 8.18 -16.51 -0.30
CA HIS A 148 7.75 -17.85 -0.65
C HIS A 148 6.48 -18.31 0.09
N PHE A 149 6.26 -17.85 1.32
CA PHE A 149 4.98 -18.07 2.00
C PHE A 149 3.84 -17.36 1.24
N ALA A 150 4.02 -16.09 0.90
CA ALA A 150 3.04 -15.31 0.17
C ALA A 150 2.70 -15.93 -1.20
N GLU A 151 3.73 -16.34 -1.95
CA GLU A 151 3.57 -17.04 -3.22
C GLU A 151 2.69 -18.29 -3.07
N ARG A 152 3.02 -19.20 -2.14
CA ARG A 152 2.25 -20.43 -1.91
C ARG A 152 0.83 -20.17 -1.42
N ALA A 153 0.61 -19.11 -0.66
CA ALA A 153 -0.71 -18.69 -0.19
C ALA A 153 -1.52 -17.95 -1.27
N GLY A 154 -0.92 -17.65 -2.43
CA GLY A 154 -1.52 -16.82 -3.47
C GLY A 154 -1.70 -15.35 -3.07
N TRP A 155 -0.96 -14.91 -2.05
CA TRP A 155 -1.04 -13.56 -1.50
C TRP A 155 -0.22 -12.57 -2.30
N PRO A 156 -0.77 -11.39 -2.65
CA PRO A 156 0.04 -10.28 -3.13
C PRO A 156 0.88 -9.68 -1.99
N VAL A 157 2.01 -9.10 -2.38
CA VAL A 157 2.89 -8.36 -1.47
C VAL A 157 3.04 -6.93 -1.96
N THR A 158 2.67 -5.96 -1.11
CA THR A 158 2.84 -4.53 -1.39
C THR A 158 4.15 -4.03 -0.81
N PHE A 159 4.95 -3.35 -1.61
CA PHE A 159 6.17 -2.67 -1.19
C PHE A 159 6.01 -1.15 -1.31
N HIS A 160 6.40 -0.45 -0.27
CA HIS A 160 6.66 0.98 -0.37
C HIS A 160 7.77 1.25 -1.38
N VAL A 161 7.55 2.20 -2.28
CA VAL A 161 8.57 2.59 -3.25
C VAL A 161 8.83 4.08 -3.16
N THR A 162 10.04 4.44 -2.74
CA THR A 162 10.54 5.81 -2.77
C THR A 162 11.12 6.08 -4.15
N GLU A 163 10.71 7.17 -4.79
CA GLU A 163 11.28 7.59 -6.06
C GLU A 163 12.81 7.83 -5.92
N PRO A 164 13.63 7.35 -6.88
CA PRO A 164 15.09 7.48 -6.78
C PRO A 164 15.55 8.93 -6.93
N VAL A 165 14.75 9.76 -7.59
CA VAL A 165 15.00 11.19 -7.80
C VAL A 165 13.80 11.98 -7.28
N GLY A 166 14.01 12.82 -6.28
CA GLY A 166 12.96 13.63 -5.64
C GLY A 166 13.54 14.56 -4.58
N HIS A 167 12.67 15.34 -3.95
CA HIS A 167 13.07 16.18 -2.82
C HIS A 167 13.30 15.35 -1.56
N ASP A 168 14.27 15.78 -0.75
CA ASP A 168 14.43 15.23 0.59
C ASP A 168 13.25 15.63 1.50
N TYR A 169 12.81 14.66 2.31
CA TYR A 169 11.84 14.87 3.37
C TYR A 169 12.23 14.03 4.61
N PRO A 170 11.82 14.44 5.82
CA PRO A 170 12.11 13.67 7.01
C PRO A 170 11.57 12.24 6.90
N GLY A 171 12.44 11.25 7.10
CA GLY A 171 12.06 9.83 6.98
C GLY A 171 12.20 9.23 5.59
N ARG A 172 12.68 9.97 4.58
CA ARG A 172 12.95 9.39 3.26
C ARG A 172 14.04 8.32 3.34
N VAL A 173 13.73 7.12 2.87
CA VAL A 173 14.66 5.99 2.76
C VAL A 173 14.60 5.44 1.34
N SER A 174 15.75 5.27 0.71
CA SER A 174 15.82 4.78 -0.69
C SER A 174 15.36 3.33 -0.81
N THR A 175 14.67 3.04 -1.92
CA THR A 175 14.27 1.69 -2.32
C THR A 175 14.98 1.34 -3.63
N PRO A 176 15.96 0.41 -3.62
CA PRO A 176 16.68 0.04 -4.81
C PRO A 176 15.78 -0.66 -5.84
N PHE A 177 15.65 -0.11 -7.04
CA PHE A 177 14.82 -0.67 -8.12
C PHE A 177 15.30 -2.06 -8.57
N ASP A 178 16.62 -2.28 -8.54
CA ASP A 178 17.21 -3.58 -8.91
C ASP A 178 16.76 -4.70 -7.97
N ASP A 179 16.41 -4.41 -6.73
CA ASP A 179 15.92 -5.42 -5.80
C ASP A 179 14.49 -5.89 -6.15
N PHE A 180 13.66 -5.00 -6.70
CA PHE A 180 12.31 -5.38 -7.17
C PHE A 180 12.39 -6.23 -8.45
N LEU A 181 13.26 -5.86 -9.39
CA LEU A 181 13.50 -6.67 -10.60
C LEU A 181 14.05 -8.05 -10.21
N TRP A 182 15.05 -8.07 -9.33
CA TRP A 182 15.62 -9.31 -8.82
C TRP A 182 14.56 -10.21 -8.15
N LEU A 183 13.70 -9.65 -7.28
CA LEU A 183 12.63 -10.41 -6.62
C LEU A 183 11.64 -11.00 -7.64
N ALA A 184 11.27 -10.23 -8.66
CA ALA A 184 10.39 -10.71 -9.72
C ALA A 184 11.02 -11.84 -10.55
N GLN A 185 12.35 -11.84 -10.72
CA GLN A 185 13.10 -12.91 -11.39
C GLN A 185 13.23 -14.15 -10.49
N GLU A 186 13.51 -13.98 -9.18
CA GLU A 186 13.66 -15.09 -8.23
C GLU A 186 12.34 -15.83 -7.95
N ILE A 187 11.21 -15.10 -7.90
CA ILE A 187 9.89 -15.69 -7.65
C ILE A 187 8.90 -15.18 -8.71
N PRO A 188 8.97 -15.69 -9.95
CA PRO A 188 8.19 -15.16 -11.09
C PRO A 188 6.66 -15.25 -10.91
N THR A 189 6.18 -16.10 -10.02
CA THR A 189 4.75 -16.32 -9.73
C THR A 189 4.23 -15.46 -8.58
N LEU A 190 5.12 -14.80 -7.82
CA LEU A 190 4.75 -13.88 -6.75
C LEU A 190 4.05 -12.65 -7.33
N LYS A 191 2.90 -12.31 -6.79
CA LYS A 191 2.17 -11.09 -7.12
C LYS A 191 2.76 -9.93 -6.32
N ILE A 192 3.47 -9.03 -6.99
CA ILE A 192 4.15 -7.89 -6.37
C ILE A 192 3.37 -6.62 -6.68
N ILE A 193 3.04 -5.81 -5.68
CA ILE A 193 2.46 -4.48 -5.83
C ILE A 193 3.54 -3.46 -5.43
N LEU A 194 3.91 -2.59 -6.35
CA LEU A 194 4.82 -1.48 -6.09
C LEU A 194 4.00 -0.22 -5.86
N ALA A 195 3.99 0.27 -4.63
CA ALA A 195 3.22 1.44 -4.22
C ALA A 195 3.75 2.75 -4.85
N HIS A 196 2.90 3.78 -4.85
CA HIS A 196 3.24 5.13 -5.29
C HIS A 196 3.71 5.17 -6.77
N ALA A 197 2.94 4.50 -7.65
CA ALA A 197 3.30 4.30 -9.06
C ALA A 197 4.68 3.64 -9.24
N GLY A 198 5.10 2.83 -8.25
CA GLY A 198 6.41 2.19 -8.24
C GLY A 198 7.59 3.17 -8.32
N GLY A 199 7.42 4.43 -7.88
CA GLY A 199 8.46 5.45 -8.03
C GLY A 199 8.86 5.71 -9.48
N LEU A 200 7.95 5.50 -10.45
CA LEU A 200 8.13 5.49 -11.90
C LEU A 200 8.89 4.27 -12.45
N PHE A 201 9.07 3.22 -11.66
CA PHE A 201 9.60 1.93 -12.14
C PHE A 201 8.85 1.37 -13.37
N PRO A 202 7.51 1.56 -13.55
CA PRO A 202 6.79 1.10 -14.73
C PRO A 202 7.42 1.49 -16.07
N PHE A 203 8.11 2.62 -16.16
CA PHE A 203 8.75 3.06 -17.40
C PHE A 203 9.91 2.14 -17.84
N TYR A 204 10.49 1.35 -16.95
CA TYR A 204 11.46 0.31 -17.31
C TYR A 204 10.82 -0.87 -18.07
N GLU A 205 9.50 -1.04 -18.02
CA GLU A 205 8.81 -2.01 -18.88
C GLU A 205 8.86 -1.65 -20.39
N LEU A 206 9.26 -0.46 -20.75
CA LEU A 206 9.59 -0.12 -22.13
C LEU A 206 10.85 -0.83 -22.63
N ASN A 207 11.70 -1.34 -21.72
CA ASN A 207 12.82 -2.17 -22.09
C ASN A 207 12.32 -3.61 -22.36
N PRO A 208 12.46 -4.11 -23.63
CA PRO A 208 11.94 -5.42 -24.01
C PRO A 208 12.65 -6.59 -23.31
N LYS A 209 13.79 -6.35 -22.65
CA LYS A 209 14.51 -7.36 -21.86
C LYS A 209 14.06 -7.40 -20.40
N VAL A 210 13.46 -6.32 -19.90
CA VAL A 210 12.96 -6.20 -18.52
C VAL A 210 11.48 -6.62 -18.43
N ARG A 211 10.67 -6.20 -19.39
CA ARG A 211 9.22 -6.44 -19.41
C ARG A 211 8.79 -7.90 -19.16
N PRO A 212 9.46 -8.94 -19.72
CA PRO A 212 9.08 -10.33 -19.50
C PRO A 212 9.15 -10.76 -18.03
N ASP A 213 10.06 -10.18 -17.26
CA ASP A 213 10.26 -10.53 -15.84
C ASP A 213 9.21 -9.90 -14.93
N LEU A 214 8.50 -8.86 -15.41
CA LEU A 214 7.56 -8.07 -14.61
C LEU A 214 6.09 -8.46 -14.82
N GLN A 215 5.78 -9.67 -15.33
CA GLN A 215 4.41 -10.09 -15.66
C GLN A 215 3.45 -10.07 -14.47
N ASN A 216 3.94 -10.38 -13.26
CA ASN A 216 3.19 -10.41 -12.01
C ASN A 216 3.50 -9.20 -11.11
N VAL A 217 4.02 -8.11 -11.69
CA VAL A 217 4.23 -6.84 -10.99
C VAL A 217 3.11 -5.88 -11.34
N PHE A 218 2.48 -5.33 -10.31
CA PHE A 218 1.38 -4.37 -10.35
C PHE A 218 1.83 -3.06 -9.70
N TYR A 219 1.14 -1.97 -10.00
CA TYR A 219 1.49 -0.64 -9.53
C TYR A 219 0.28 0.03 -8.92
N ASP A 220 0.32 0.35 -7.64
CA ASP A 220 -0.72 1.17 -7.06
C ASP A 220 -0.43 2.66 -7.20
N LEU A 221 -1.47 3.46 -7.11
CA LEU A 221 -1.41 4.90 -7.29
C LEU A 221 -1.53 5.67 -5.96
N ALA A 222 -1.35 5.00 -4.82
CA ALA A 222 -1.40 5.62 -3.51
C ALA A 222 -0.48 6.86 -3.44
N ALA A 223 -0.95 7.92 -2.80
CA ALA A 223 -0.25 9.21 -2.66
C ALA A 223 0.20 9.90 -3.97
N CYS A 224 -0.04 9.33 -5.16
CA CYS A 224 0.43 9.90 -6.42
C CYS A 224 0.07 11.37 -6.66
N PRO A 225 -1.08 11.91 -6.23
CA PRO A 225 -1.36 13.36 -6.35
C PRO A 225 -0.39 14.27 -5.60
N LEU A 226 0.37 13.75 -4.63
CA LEU A 226 1.45 14.49 -3.95
C LEU A 226 2.77 14.46 -4.72
N LEU A 227 2.97 13.43 -5.55
CA LEU A 227 4.27 13.10 -6.13
C LEU A 227 4.37 13.52 -7.60
N TYR A 228 3.27 13.45 -8.34
CA TYR A 228 3.29 13.56 -9.79
C TYR A 228 2.19 14.46 -10.34
N GLU A 229 2.47 15.05 -11.49
CA GLU A 229 1.45 15.77 -12.27
C GLU A 229 0.45 14.79 -12.90
N PRO A 230 -0.84 15.17 -13.07
CA PRO A 230 -1.92 14.23 -13.44
C PRO A 230 -1.73 13.50 -14.78
N GLN A 231 -0.95 14.06 -15.73
CA GLN A 231 -0.67 13.39 -16.99
C GLN A 231 0.07 12.04 -16.83
N VAL A 232 0.70 11.80 -15.67
CA VAL A 232 1.38 10.53 -15.39
C VAL A 232 0.43 9.34 -15.45
N TYR A 233 -0.82 9.50 -15.05
CA TYR A 233 -1.77 8.39 -14.97
C TYR A 233 -2.03 7.76 -16.34
N ARG A 234 -2.28 8.58 -17.36
CA ARG A 234 -2.48 8.06 -18.72
C ARG A 234 -1.21 7.43 -19.25
N GLN A 235 -0.05 8.04 -19.02
CA GLN A 235 1.24 7.52 -19.47
C GLN A 235 1.55 6.16 -18.85
N LEU A 236 1.29 5.97 -17.55
CA LEU A 236 1.47 4.67 -16.89
C LEU A 236 0.58 3.59 -17.53
N ILE A 237 -0.71 3.90 -17.73
CA ILE A 237 -1.65 2.97 -18.37
C ILE A 237 -1.18 2.61 -19.79
N ASP A 238 -0.70 3.56 -20.56
CA ASP A 238 -0.22 3.34 -21.93
C ASP A 238 1.07 2.51 -21.96
N VAL A 239 1.91 2.59 -20.94
CA VAL A 239 3.18 1.84 -20.85
C VAL A 239 2.97 0.40 -20.42
N VAL A 240 2.24 0.17 -19.30
CA VAL A 240 2.15 -1.16 -18.69
C VAL A 240 0.83 -1.88 -18.92
N GLY A 241 -0.19 -1.18 -19.43
CA GLY A 241 -1.56 -1.67 -19.53
C GLY A 241 -2.38 -1.36 -18.27
N TYR A 242 -3.68 -1.10 -18.46
CA TYR A 242 -4.58 -0.77 -17.34
C TYR A 242 -4.75 -1.96 -16.37
N GLU A 243 -4.52 -3.18 -16.83
CA GLU A 243 -4.63 -4.41 -16.04
C GLU A 243 -3.62 -4.49 -14.89
N LYS A 244 -2.53 -3.71 -14.96
CA LYS A 244 -1.49 -3.67 -13.93
C LYS A 244 -1.66 -2.51 -12.95
N ILE A 245 -2.58 -1.60 -13.20
CA ILE A 245 -2.77 -0.41 -12.35
C ILE A 245 -3.84 -0.66 -11.30
N ILE A 246 -3.53 -0.35 -10.07
CA ILE A 246 -4.42 -0.47 -8.91
C ILE A 246 -4.66 0.93 -8.35
N TRP A 247 -5.93 1.30 -8.19
CA TRP A 247 -6.27 2.52 -7.48
C TRP A 247 -6.10 2.32 -5.97
N GLY A 248 -5.44 3.26 -5.32
CA GLY A 248 -5.27 3.38 -3.88
C GLY A 248 -5.11 4.83 -3.50
N THR A 249 -5.58 5.24 -2.33
CA THR A 249 -5.52 6.65 -1.90
C THR A 249 -4.42 6.94 -0.91
N ASP A 250 -3.93 5.94 -0.19
CA ASP A 250 -3.10 6.12 1.00
C ASP A 250 -3.88 6.78 2.17
N TYR A 251 -5.21 6.56 2.18
CA TYR A 251 -6.05 7.07 3.27
C TYR A 251 -5.50 6.61 4.63
N PRO A 252 -5.40 7.49 5.66
CA PRO A 252 -6.01 8.82 5.74
C PRO A 252 -5.05 9.98 5.45
N LEU A 253 -4.14 9.86 4.49
CA LEU A 253 -3.35 11.02 4.05
C LEU A 253 -4.24 12.03 3.30
N ARG A 254 -3.91 13.32 3.47
CA ARG A 254 -4.44 14.39 2.62
C ARG A 254 -3.57 14.51 1.39
N ILE A 255 -3.90 13.75 0.37
CA ILE A 255 -3.07 13.63 -0.85
C ILE A 255 -3.30 14.78 -1.85
N MET A 256 -4.32 15.59 -1.63
CA MET A 256 -4.59 16.80 -2.41
C MET A 256 -4.72 18.02 -1.47
N PRO A 257 -3.67 18.42 -0.73
CA PRO A 257 -3.75 19.34 0.40
C PRO A 257 -4.18 20.76 0.03
N LYS A 258 -4.14 21.13 -1.28
CA LYS A 258 -4.64 22.42 -1.78
C LYS A 258 -6.18 22.48 -1.86
N THR A 259 -6.82 21.33 -1.99
CA THR A 259 -8.27 21.19 -2.22
C THR A 259 -8.99 20.34 -1.17
N GLN A 260 -8.27 19.48 -0.46
CA GLN A 260 -8.81 18.63 0.60
C GLN A 260 -8.64 19.27 1.97
N GLU A 261 -9.75 19.52 2.66
CA GLU A 261 -9.73 19.88 4.09
C GLU A 261 -9.52 18.64 4.98
N LYS A 262 -10.11 17.51 4.58
CA LYS A 262 -10.03 16.21 5.25
C LYS A 262 -9.72 15.12 4.22
N PRO A 263 -9.12 13.98 4.65
CA PRO A 263 -8.96 12.81 3.78
C PRO A 263 -10.32 12.33 3.24
N ASP A 264 -10.35 11.99 1.97
CA ASP A 264 -11.50 11.40 1.29
C ASP A 264 -11.03 10.44 0.18
N PHE A 265 -11.93 9.63 -0.33
CA PHE A 265 -11.65 8.69 -1.43
C PHE A 265 -12.07 9.26 -2.80
N ALA A 266 -13.12 10.10 -2.80
CA ALA A 266 -13.73 10.58 -4.04
C ALA A 266 -12.84 11.54 -4.83
N SER A 267 -12.09 12.41 -4.15
CA SER A 267 -11.27 13.43 -4.80
C SER A 267 -10.26 12.80 -5.77
N PHE A 268 -9.50 11.81 -5.32
CA PHE A 268 -8.52 11.16 -6.17
C PHE A 268 -9.17 10.23 -7.21
N LYS A 269 -10.22 9.52 -6.86
CA LYS A 269 -10.96 8.69 -7.82
C LYS A 269 -11.43 9.51 -9.02
N ASN A 270 -12.02 10.69 -8.74
CA ASN A 270 -12.50 11.60 -9.77
C ASN A 270 -11.36 12.21 -10.58
N LEU A 271 -10.28 12.64 -9.93
CA LEU A 271 -9.08 13.14 -10.61
C LEU A 271 -8.53 12.12 -11.59
N LEU A 272 -8.28 10.89 -11.12
CA LEU A 272 -7.76 9.82 -11.94
C LEU A 272 -8.66 9.50 -13.15
N HIS A 273 -9.97 9.39 -12.90
CA HIS A 273 -10.93 9.10 -13.97
C HIS A 273 -10.90 10.17 -15.07
N ASN A 274 -10.89 11.44 -14.68
CA ASN A 274 -10.96 12.58 -15.59
C ASN A 274 -9.64 12.81 -16.32
N GLU A 275 -8.53 12.83 -15.61
CA GLU A 275 -7.21 13.14 -16.18
C GLU A 275 -6.67 12.01 -17.08
N ALA A 276 -6.85 10.76 -16.65
CA ALA A 276 -6.50 9.62 -17.50
C ALA A 276 -7.55 9.31 -18.58
N LYS A 277 -8.70 9.99 -18.58
CA LYS A 277 -9.82 9.78 -19.52
C LYS A 277 -10.20 8.30 -19.61
N LEU A 278 -10.41 7.69 -18.46
CA LEU A 278 -10.66 6.25 -18.37
C LEU A 278 -11.95 5.85 -19.10
N SER A 279 -11.85 4.86 -19.97
CA SER A 279 -13.01 4.14 -20.48
C SER A 279 -13.69 3.36 -19.34
N SER A 280 -14.94 2.95 -19.52
CA SER A 280 -15.67 2.15 -18.53
C SER A 280 -14.95 0.85 -18.17
N LYS A 281 -14.25 0.23 -19.15
CA LYS A 281 -13.45 -0.99 -18.94
C LYS A 281 -12.24 -0.74 -18.07
N GLU A 282 -11.46 0.30 -18.38
CA GLU A 282 -10.30 0.72 -17.59
C GLU A 282 -10.71 1.11 -16.17
N ALA A 283 -11.77 1.91 -16.01
CA ALA A 283 -12.27 2.31 -14.71
C ALA A 283 -12.70 1.09 -13.86
N SER A 284 -13.43 0.14 -14.45
CA SER A 284 -13.84 -1.09 -13.74
C SER A 284 -12.65 -1.93 -13.30
N ALA A 285 -11.61 -2.02 -14.12
CA ALA A 285 -10.40 -2.74 -13.80
C ALA A 285 -9.59 -2.04 -12.69
N ILE A 286 -9.28 -0.76 -12.88
CA ILE A 286 -8.40 0.02 -11.99
C ILE A 286 -9.03 0.23 -10.61
N PHE A 287 -10.34 0.55 -10.55
CA PHE A 287 -11.02 0.86 -9.29
C PHE A 287 -11.43 -0.37 -8.47
N GLY A 288 -11.10 -1.59 -8.89
CA GLY A 288 -11.38 -2.77 -8.08
C GLY A 288 -11.10 -4.11 -8.76
N GLY A 289 -11.33 -4.21 -10.07
CA GLY A 289 -11.17 -5.48 -10.81
C GLY A 289 -9.76 -6.05 -10.71
N ASN A 290 -8.74 -5.22 -10.89
CA ASN A 290 -7.35 -5.66 -10.88
C ASN A 290 -6.92 -6.19 -9.50
N ILE A 291 -7.22 -5.47 -8.44
CA ILE A 291 -6.86 -5.94 -7.09
C ILE A 291 -7.63 -7.22 -6.73
N LEU A 292 -8.90 -7.33 -7.10
CA LEU A 292 -9.67 -8.56 -6.88
C LEU A 292 -9.08 -9.76 -7.63
N SER A 293 -8.53 -9.56 -8.83
CA SER A 293 -7.97 -10.64 -9.64
C SER A 293 -6.68 -11.24 -9.07
N ILE A 294 -6.02 -10.53 -8.17
CA ILE A 294 -4.75 -10.96 -7.56
C ILE A 294 -4.89 -11.39 -6.10
N LEU A 295 -6.02 -11.13 -5.46
CA LEU A 295 -6.32 -11.69 -4.14
C LEU A 295 -6.57 -13.21 -4.22
N PRO A 296 -6.34 -13.97 -3.11
CA PRO A 296 -6.58 -15.40 -3.06
C PRO A 296 -8.04 -15.79 -3.16
#